data_f7664e517ad82af02605622039b9ab93
#
_entry.id   f7664e517ad82af02605622039b9ab93
#
_cell.length_a   1.000
_cell.length_b   1.000
_cell.length_c   1.000
_cell.angle_alpha   90.00
_cell.angle_beta   90.00
_cell.angle_gamma   90.00
#
_symmetry.space_group_name_H-M   'P 1'
#
loop_
_entity.id
_entity.type
_entity.pdbx_description
1 polymer ?
#
loop_
_entity_poly.entity_id
_entity_poly.type
_entity_poly.pdbx_seq_one_letter_code
_entity_poly.pdbx_strand_id
1 'polypeptide(L)'
;MQQTVGVVGLGLMGEVIFGRLMAAGFGVVGFDVDPAKNARLKARGGTAAGSLAEIATCKTIVLAVFNTDQVEEVVEALRPAAGTGTIVMCTSTCDPDRIEALGTRLAGTNIRFLETPVSGASEQVRQGDGVGLIGGDPKTAEEAKPVLDVLFPRRFHIGKIGDGGRAKLAVNLILGLNRLALAEGLAFAERMGLDGKAFLDVAKGSAAQSQVMETKGAKMVARDFSPQGYVKQHLKDVHMMLDQGQRLGQDLPALLVDVREGVAQLV
;
A
#
# COMPACT_ATOMS: atom_id res chain seq x y z
N MET A 1 -26.45 12.50 -9.06
CA MET A 1 -25.98 12.54 -7.65
C MET A 1 -24.52 12.21 -7.62
N GLN A 2 -23.72 12.96 -6.87
CA GLN A 2 -22.28 12.74 -6.71
C GLN A 2 -22.07 11.37 -6.03
N GLN A 3 -21.24 10.50 -6.63
CA GLN A 3 -20.95 9.20 -6.03
C GLN A 3 -20.11 9.41 -4.77
N THR A 4 -20.55 8.84 -3.65
CA THR A 4 -19.86 8.92 -2.36
C THR A 4 -19.05 7.65 -2.09
N VAL A 5 -17.81 7.83 -1.65
CA VAL A 5 -16.87 6.74 -1.29
C VAL A 5 -16.54 6.82 0.19
N GLY A 6 -16.65 5.68 0.87
CA GLY A 6 -16.18 5.52 2.26
C GLY A 6 -14.66 5.35 2.29
N VAL A 7 -13.97 5.96 3.25
CA VAL A 7 -12.53 5.76 3.46
C VAL A 7 -12.28 5.46 4.94
N VAL A 8 -11.69 4.30 5.24
CA VAL A 8 -11.33 3.90 6.60
C VAL A 8 -9.82 3.86 6.74
N GLY A 9 -9.32 4.57 7.76
CA GLY A 9 -7.90 4.84 7.93
C GLY A 9 -7.52 6.11 7.16
N LEU A 10 -7.35 7.22 7.89
CA LEU A 10 -7.03 8.55 7.35
C LEU A 10 -5.57 8.94 7.64
N GLY A 11 -4.70 7.94 7.74
CA GLY A 11 -3.25 8.12 7.86
C GLY A 11 -2.63 8.61 6.56
N LEU A 12 -1.30 8.45 6.43
CA LEU A 12 -0.53 8.98 5.30
C LEU A 12 -1.09 8.55 3.93
N MET A 13 -1.42 7.26 3.75
CA MET A 13 -2.00 6.75 2.50
C MET A 13 -3.48 7.15 2.37
N GLY A 14 -4.26 7.02 3.45
CA GLY A 14 -5.67 7.41 3.43
C GLY A 14 -5.88 8.88 3.10
N GLU A 15 -4.99 9.77 3.57
CA GLU A 15 -5.02 11.20 3.22
C GLU A 15 -4.81 11.43 1.72
N VAL A 16 -3.93 10.68 1.10
CA VAL A 16 -3.72 10.73 -0.36
C VAL A 16 -4.95 10.20 -1.09
N ILE A 17 -5.51 9.07 -0.64
CA ILE A 17 -6.69 8.43 -1.23
C ILE A 17 -7.88 9.40 -1.21
N PHE A 18 -8.25 9.94 -0.05
CA PHE A 18 -9.40 10.84 0.01
C PHE A 18 -9.15 12.13 -0.78
N GLY A 19 -7.91 12.63 -0.77
CA GLY A 19 -7.56 13.83 -1.54
C GLY A 19 -7.73 13.64 -3.06
N ARG A 20 -7.31 12.50 -3.60
CA ARG A 20 -7.50 12.16 -5.02
C ARG A 20 -8.97 11.97 -5.38
N LEU A 21 -9.73 11.28 -4.54
CA LEU A 21 -11.17 11.08 -4.75
C LEU A 21 -11.93 12.41 -4.79
N MET A 22 -11.66 13.29 -3.82
CA MET A 22 -12.28 14.62 -3.78
C MET A 22 -11.90 15.48 -4.98
N ALA A 23 -10.61 15.47 -5.38
CA ALA A 23 -10.14 16.18 -6.55
C ALA A 23 -10.79 15.69 -7.86
N ALA A 24 -11.19 14.42 -7.91
CA ALA A 24 -11.92 13.83 -9.03
C ALA A 24 -13.46 14.02 -8.93
N GLY A 25 -13.95 14.76 -7.94
CA GLY A 25 -15.35 15.08 -7.79
C GLY A 25 -16.19 14.05 -7.01
N PHE A 26 -15.57 13.09 -6.34
CA PHE A 26 -16.30 12.19 -5.44
C PHE A 26 -16.63 12.86 -4.11
N GLY A 27 -17.79 12.57 -3.55
CA GLY A 27 -18.04 12.78 -2.13
C GLY A 27 -17.21 11.79 -1.30
N VAL A 28 -16.62 12.24 -0.20
CA VAL A 28 -15.86 11.34 0.69
C VAL A 28 -16.43 11.39 2.11
N VAL A 29 -16.76 10.20 2.62
CA VAL A 29 -17.08 9.97 4.04
C VAL A 29 -15.95 9.14 4.64
N GLY A 30 -15.24 9.67 5.63
CA GLY A 30 -14.06 9.02 6.19
C GLY A 30 -14.18 8.73 7.67
N PHE A 31 -13.45 7.71 8.12
CA PHE A 31 -13.34 7.33 9.52
C PHE A 31 -11.90 6.96 9.91
N ASP A 32 -11.44 7.49 11.01
CA ASP A 32 -10.22 7.05 11.69
C ASP A 32 -10.47 7.08 13.20
N VAL A 33 -9.81 6.20 13.93
CA VAL A 33 -9.87 6.19 15.41
C VAL A 33 -9.22 7.42 16.04
N ASP A 34 -8.33 8.10 15.30
CA ASP A 34 -7.68 9.34 15.69
C ASP A 34 -8.55 10.56 15.29
N PRO A 35 -9.12 11.31 16.26
CA PRO A 35 -9.95 12.46 15.96
C PRO A 35 -9.27 13.56 15.15
N ALA A 36 -7.93 13.71 15.29
CA ALA A 36 -7.18 14.73 14.57
C ALA A 36 -7.18 14.46 13.07
N LYS A 37 -7.18 13.18 12.65
CA LYS A 37 -7.26 12.80 11.24
C LYS A 37 -8.66 13.06 10.67
N ASN A 38 -9.70 12.78 11.44
CA ASN A 38 -11.09 13.10 11.08
C ASN A 38 -11.28 14.63 10.90
N ALA A 39 -10.66 15.44 11.78
CA ALA A 39 -10.68 16.89 11.66
C ALA A 39 -9.99 17.38 10.38
N ARG A 40 -8.85 16.76 9.98
CA ARG A 40 -8.16 17.09 8.72
C ARG A 40 -9.01 16.78 7.49
N LEU A 41 -9.73 15.66 7.48
CA LEU A 41 -10.66 15.35 6.40
C LEU A 41 -11.76 16.42 6.29
N LYS A 42 -12.38 16.81 7.42
CA LYS A 42 -13.40 17.89 7.47
C LYS A 42 -12.85 19.21 6.95
N ALA A 43 -11.66 19.60 7.37
CA ALA A 43 -11.02 20.86 6.93
C ALA A 43 -10.77 20.90 5.42
N ARG A 44 -10.72 19.75 4.75
CA ARG A 44 -10.57 19.62 3.30
C ARG A 44 -11.89 19.42 2.55
N GLY A 45 -13.03 19.52 3.24
CA GLY A 45 -14.36 19.45 2.64
C GLY A 45 -14.97 18.04 2.60
N GLY A 46 -14.32 17.02 3.20
CA GLY A 46 -14.91 15.70 3.37
C GLY A 46 -15.81 15.61 4.60
N THR A 47 -16.57 14.54 4.69
CA THR A 47 -17.44 14.25 5.85
C THR A 47 -16.73 13.23 6.75
N ALA A 48 -16.60 13.53 8.05
CA ALA A 48 -16.12 12.53 9.00
C ALA A 48 -17.30 11.79 9.60
N ALA A 49 -17.32 10.47 9.44
CA ALA A 49 -18.29 9.58 10.05
C ALA A 49 -18.05 9.46 11.57
N GLY A 50 -19.12 9.28 12.33
CA GLY A 50 -19.06 9.00 13.76
C GLY A 50 -18.79 7.53 14.07
N SER A 51 -19.03 6.63 13.09
CA SER A 51 -18.90 5.18 13.27
C SER A 51 -18.62 4.47 11.94
N LEU A 52 -18.16 3.21 12.02
CA LEU A 52 -18.03 2.32 10.86
C LEU A 52 -19.42 1.96 10.26
N ALA A 53 -20.49 1.97 11.05
CA ALA A 53 -21.82 1.73 10.53
C ALA A 53 -22.27 2.83 9.53
N GLU A 54 -21.88 4.08 9.76
CA GLU A 54 -22.11 5.16 8.80
C GLU A 54 -21.31 4.96 7.51
N ILE A 55 -20.05 4.51 7.61
CA ILE A 55 -19.21 4.17 6.45
C ILE A 55 -19.84 3.03 5.64
N ALA A 56 -20.43 2.04 6.32
CA ALA A 56 -21.03 0.87 5.67
C ALA A 56 -22.21 1.22 4.74
N THR A 57 -22.79 2.41 4.84
CA THR A 57 -23.82 2.90 3.91
C THR A 57 -23.27 3.26 2.52
N CYS A 58 -21.95 3.43 2.39
CA CYS A 58 -21.30 3.72 1.11
C CYS A 58 -21.25 2.47 0.22
N LYS A 59 -21.54 2.63 -1.06
CA LYS A 59 -21.48 1.53 -2.05
C LYS A 59 -20.05 1.02 -2.27
N THR A 60 -19.07 1.91 -2.19
CA THR A 60 -17.64 1.59 -2.32
C THR A 60 -16.91 2.14 -1.10
N ILE A 61 -16.10 1.32 -0.48
CA ILE A 61 -15.32 1.64 0.72
C ILE A 61 -13.86 1.29 0.48
N VAL A 62 -12.95 2.20 0.77
CA VAL A 62 -11.51 1.99 0.66
C VAL A 62 -10.90 1.89 2.05
N LEU A 63 -10.18 0.80 2.31
CA LEU A 63 -9.45 0.59 3.56
C LEU A 63 -7.97 0.95 3.36
N ALA A 64 -7.45 1.82 4.23
CA ALA A 64 -6.06 2.24 4.28
C ALA A 64 -5.52 2.16 5.73
N VAL A 65 -5.77 1.03 6.37
CA VAL A 65 -5.34 0.73 7.75
C VAL A 65 -3.97 0.05 7.78
N PHE A 66 -3.39 -0.15 8.97
CA PHE A 66 -1.98 -0.51 9.08
C PHE A 66 -1.66 -1.98 8.81
N ASN A 67 -2.48 -2.91 9.29
CA ASN A 67 -2.18 -4.35 9.27
C ASN A 67 -3.42 -5.21 8.97
N THR A 68 -3.21 -6.53 8.88
CA THR A 68 -4.24 -7.52 8.60
C THR A 68 -5.32 -7.56 9.69
N ASP A 69 -4.94 -7.48 10.98
CA ASP A 69 -5.87 -7.50 12.10
C ASP A 69 -6.90 -6.37 11.97
N GLN A 70 -6.41 -5.15 11.72
CA GLN A 70 -7.28 -3.99 11.53
C GLN A 70 -8.18 -4.12 10.29
N VAL A 71 -7.70 -4.76 9.21
CA VAL A 71 -8.55 -5.02 8.03
C VAL A 71 -9.69 -5.97 8.41
N GLU A 72 -9.39 -7.08 9.08
CA GLU A 72 -10.40 -8.04 9.51
C GLU A 72 -11.40 -7.40 10.49
N GLU A 73 -10.93 -6.67 11.50
CA GLU A 73 -11.77 -5.96 12.46
C GLU A 73 -12.72 -4.96 11.78
N VAL A 74 -12.21 -4.15 10.85
CA VAL A 74 -13.01 -3.17 10.13
C VAL A 74 -14.04 -3.84 9.23
N VAL A 75 -13.66 -4.88 8.48
CA VAL A 75 -14.58 -5.60 7.60
C VAL A 75 -15.71 -6.26 8.40
N GLU A 76 -15.39 -6.91 9.52
CA GLU A 76 -16.40 -7.51 10.39
C GLU A 76 -17.34 -6.45 11.02
N ALA A 77 -16.82 -5.28 11.37
CA ALA A 77 -17.63 -4.18 11.88
C ALA A 77 -18.53 -3.53 10.81
N LEU A 78 -18.10 -3.51 9.55
CA LEU A 78 -18.91 -3.01 8.42
C LEU A 78 -20.06 -3.96 8.06
N ARG A 79 -19.85 -5.26 8.24
CA ARG A 79 -20.72 -6.34 7.74
C ARG A 79 -22.21 -6.22 8.13
N PRO A 80 -22.58 -5.88 9.39
CA PRO A 80 -24.00 -5.81 9.79
C PRO A 80 -24.78 -4.69 9.10
N ALA A 81 -24.11 -3.59 8.72
CA ALA A 81 -24.74 -2.40 8.14
C ALA A 81 -24.49 -2.28 6.62
N ALA A 82 -23.67 -3.15 6.04
CA ALA A 82 -23.34 -3.11 4.61
C ALA A 82 -24.56 -3.46 3.75
N GLY A 83 -24.84 -2.61 2.78
CA GLY A 83 -25.88 -2.85 1.75
C GLY A 83 -25.46 -3.93 0.77
N THR A 84 -26.43 -4.55 0.09
CA THR A 84 -26.18 -5.60 -0.90
C THR A 84 -25.18 -5.14 -1.98
N GLY A 85 -24.10 -5.90 -2.13
CA GLY A 85 -23.06 -5.68 -3.12
C GLY A 85 -22.16 -4.48 -2.78
N THR A 86 -22.03 -4.10 -1.52
CA THR A 86 -21.01 -3.15 -1.07
C THR A 86 -19.61 -3.65 -1.45
N ILE A 87 -18.82 -2.81 -2.10
CA ILE A 87 -17.45 -3.15 -2.51
C ILE A 87 -16.49 -2.60 -1.47
N VAL A 88 -15.69 -3.48 -0.87
CA VAL A 88 -14.59 -3.10 0.04
C VAL A 88 -13.26 -3.31 -0.67
N MET A 89 -12.52 -2.23 -0.89
CA MET A 89 -11.21 -2.21 -1.53
C MET A 89 -10.13 -2.06 -0.47
N CYS A 90 -9.27 -3.06 -0.28
CA CYS A 90 -8.20 -3.05 0.72
C CYS A 90 -6.87 -2.63 0.11
N THR A 91 -6.37 -1.43 0.43
CA THR A 91 -5.07 -0.94 -0.03
C THR A 91 -3.91 -1.32 0.90
N SER A 92 -4.21 -1.89 2.06
CA SER A 92 -3.23 -2.32 3.04
C SER A 92 -2.44 -3.54 2.56
N THR A 93 -1.15 -3.61 2.91
CA THR A 93 -0.37 -4.83 2.74
C THR A 93 -0.66 -5.76 3.91
N CYS A 94 -1.23 -6.93 3.61
CA CYS A 94 -1.74 -7.90 4.56
C CYS A 94 -1.13 -9.29 4.32
N ASP A 95 -1.29 -10.20 5.30
CA ASP A 95 -1.01 -11.63 5.15
C ASP A 95 -1.97 -12.21 4.09
N PRO A 96 -1.44 -12.75 2.97
CA PRO A 96 -2.27 -13.20 1.86
C PRO A 96 -3.22 -14.34 2.21
N ASP A 97 -2.79 -15.25 3.08
CA ASP A 97 -3.57 -16.43 3.45
C ASP A 97 -4.75 -16.04 4.35
N ARG A 98 -4.52 -15.09 5.26
CA ARG A 98 -5.59 -14.52 6.11
C ARG A 98 -6.62 -13.75 5.27
N ILE A 99 -6.16 -13.01 4.25
CA ILE A 99 -7.06 -12.29 3.35
C ILE A 99 -7.83 -13.24 2.45
N GLU A 100 -7.23 -14.32 1.98
CA GLU A 100 -7.95 -15.38 1.25
C GLU A 100 -9.03 -16.03 2.15
N ALA A 101 -8.70 -16.31 3.41
CA ALA A 101 -9.67 -16.80 4.40
C ALA A 101 -10.78 -15.77 4.69
N LEU A 102 -10.45 -14.48 4.79
CA LEU A 102 -11.44 -13.41 4.91
C LEU A 102 -12.40 -13.42 3.71
N GLY A 103 -11.87 -13.48 2.48
CA GLY A 103 -12.67 -13.58 1.25
C GLY A 103 -13.64 -14.76 1.29
N THR A 104 -13.20 -15.92 1.79
CA THR A 104 -14.05 -17.11 1.97
C THR A 104 -15.17 -16.85 2.98
N ARG A 105 -14.88 -16.18 4.11
CA ARG A 105 -15.90 -15.81 5.12
C ARG A 105 -16.92 -14.80 4.59
N LEU A 106 -16.53 -13.99 3.63
CA LEU A 106 -17.42 -13.00 3.01
C LEU A 106 -18.30 -13.56 1.90
N ALA A 107 -18.02 -14.79 1.42
CA ALA A 107 -18.84 -15.43 0.40
C ALA A 107 -20.31 -15.54 0.85
N GLY A 108 -21.24 -15.09 0.01
CA GLY A 108 -22.67 -15.07 0.31
C GLY A 108 -23.14 -13.94 1.23
N THR A 109 -22.24 -13.03 1.65
CA THR A 109 -22.60 -11.82 2.39
C THR A 109 -22.91 -10.64 1.45
N ASN A 110 -23.26 -9.49 2.03
CA ASN A 110 -23.48 -8.25 1.28
C ASN A 110 -22.18 -7.59 0.77
N ILE A 111 -21.01 -8.03 1.25
CA ILE A 111 -19.71 -7.43 0.93
C ILE A 111 -19.01 -8.23 -0.18
N ARG A 112 -18.57 -7.51 -1.20
CA ARG A 112 -17.63 -7.98 -2.22
C ARG A 112 -16.26 -7.36 -1.95
N PHE A 113 -15.26 -8.20 -1.73
CA PHE A 113 -13.94 -7.75 -1.33
C PHE A 113 -12.97 -7.75 -2.51
N LEU A 114 -12.17 -6.69 -2.61
CA LEU A 114 -11.05 -6.57 -3.54
C LEU A 114 -9.78 -6.23 -2.76
N GLU A 115 -8.72 -6.98 -2.98
CA GLU A 115 -7.39 -6.50 -2.65
C GLU A 115 -6.96 -5.46 -3.69
N THR A 116 -6.38 -4.39 -3.21
CA THR A 116 -5.79 -3.34 -4.04
C THR A 116 -4.51 -2.79 -3.40
N PRO A 117 -3.61 -3.67 -2.87
CA PRO A 117 -2.37 -3.18 -2.29
C PRO A 117 -1.58 -2.39 -3.32
N VAL A 118 -0.88 -1.35 -2.85
CA VAL A 118 -0.25 -0.36 -3.71
C VAL A 118 1.25 -0.53 -3.74
N SER A 119 1.84 -0.59 -4.93
CA SER A 119 3.27 -0.40 -5.13
C SER A 119 3.54 1.07 -5.45
N GLY A 120 4.27 1.74 -4.57
CA GLY A 120 4.59 3.16 -4.60
C GLY A 120 4.44 3.82 -3.23
N ALA A 121 5.24 4.86 -2.99
CA ALA A 121 5.11 5.71 -1.80
C ALA A 121 3.87 6.61 -1.92
N SER A 122 3.43 7.20 -0.78
CA SER A 122 2.26 8.09 -0.76
C SER A 122 2.37 9.25 -1.76
N GLU A 123 3.57 9.80 -1.97
CA GLU A 123 3.79 10.86 -2.95
C GLU A 123 3.57 10.38 -4.39
N GLN A 124 4.06 9.18 -4.75
CA GLN A 124 3.81 8.60 -6.07
C GLN A 124 2.31 8.36 -6.29
N VAL A 125 1.60 7.87 -5.27
CA VAL A 125 0.14 7.72 -5.35
C VAL A 125 -0.55 9.07 -5.50
N ARG A 126 -0.08 10.12 -4.82
CA ARG A 126 -0.60 11.49 -4.96
C ARG A 126 -0.50 11.99 -6.39
N GLN A 127 0.61 11.70 -7.06
CA GLN A 127 0.88 12.09 -8.46
C GLN A 127 0.18 11.19 -9.49
N GLY A 128 -0.41 10.06 -9.07
CA GLY A 128 -1.05 9.09 -9.95
C GLY A 128 -0.12 7.99 -10.47
N ASP A 129 1.11 7.93 -9.98
CA ASP A 129 2.14 6.96 -10.38
C ASP A 129 2.15 5.69 -9.52
N GLY A 130 1.25 5.59 -8.55
CA GLY A 130 1.05 4.37 -7.77
C GLY A 130 0.49 3.24 -8.63
N VAL A 131 0.96 2.01 -8.40
CA VAL A 131 0.49 0.82 -9.12
C VAL A 131 -0.38 -0.02 -8.21
N GLY A 132 -1.64 -0.24 -8.59
CA GLY A 132 -2.57 -1.13 -7.89
C GLY A 132 -2.39 -2.59 -8.31
N LEU A 133 -2.30 -3.49 -7.33
CA LEU A 133 -2.22 -4.93 -7.56
C LEU A 133 -3.55 -5.56 -7.15
N ILE A 134 -4.42 -5.83 -8.13
CA ILE A 134 -5.81 -6.20 -7.88
C ILE A 134 -5.93 -7.72 -7.70
N GLY A 135 -6.42 -8.14 -6.53
CA GLY A 135 -6.85 -9.51 -6.26
C GLY A 135 -8.35 -9.57 -5.96
N GLY A 136 -9.07 -10.46 -6.63
CA GLY A 136 -10.50 -10.65 -6.43
C GLY A 136 -11.28 -10.89 -7.72
N ASP A 137 -12.60 -10.85 -7.61
CA ASP A 137 -13.48 -11.11 -8.77
C ASP A 137 -13.38 -10.00 -9.83
N PRO A 138 -13.12 -10.34 -11.10
CA PRO A 138 -12.98 -9.36 -12.19
C PRO A 138 -14.23 -8.48 -12.40
N LYS A 139 -15.43 -9.01 -12.18
CA LYS A 139 -16.66 -8.22 -12.30
C LYS A 139 -16.76 -7.16 -11.22
N THR A 140 -16.35 -7.52 -9.99
CA THR A 140 -16.28 -6.58 -8.89
C THR A 140 -15.24 -5.49 -9.17
N ALA A 141 -14.08 -5.84 -9.75
CA ALA A 141 -13.07 -4.89 -10.17
C ALA A 141 -13.57 -3.93 -11.26
N GLU A 142 -14.35 -4.42 -12.22
CA GLU A 142 -14.96 -3.58 -13.27
C GLU A 142 -16.01 -2.60 -12.67
N GLU A 143 -16.83 -3.05 -11.72
CA GLU A 143 -17.77 -2.16 -11.02
C GLU A 143 -17.06 -1.10 -10.16
N ALA A 144 -15.89 -1.43 -9.59
CA ALA A 144 -15.03 -0.49 -8.85
C ALA A 144 -14.21 0.43 -9.76
N LYS A 145 -14.25 0.22 -11.09
CA LYS A 145 -13.44 0.95 -12.08
C LYS A 145 -13.45 2.47 -11.91
N PRO A 146 -14.58 3.15 -11.66
CA PRO A 146 -14.57 4.61 -11.48
C PRO A 146 -13.66 5.08 -10.34
N VAL A 147 -13.58 4.32 -9.23
CA VAL A 147 -12.71 4.59 -8.10
C VAL A 147 -11.27 4.15 -8.40
N LEU A 148 -11.10 3.00 -9.03
CA LEU A 148 -9.79 2.48 -9.43
C LEU A 148 -9.09 3.39 -10.44
N ASP A 149 -9.79 3.96 -11.41
CA ASP A 149 -9.22 4.88 -12.41
C ASP A 149 -8.66 6.16 -11.75
N VAL A 150 -9.30 6.62 -10.68
CA VAL A 150 -8.82 7.77 -9.91
C VAL A 150 -7.63 7.39 -9.04
N LEU A 151 -7.70 6.28 -8.32
CA LEU A 151 -6.67 5.93 -7.33
C LEU A 151 -5.45 5.28 -7.97
N PHE A 152 -5.67 4.35 -8.90
CA PHE A 152 -4.65 3.51 -9.51
C PHE A 152 -4.88 3.39 -11.02
N PRO A 153 -4.58 4.46 -11.81
CA PRO A 153 -4.69 4.42 -13.27
C PRO A 153 -3.80 3.33 -13.87
N ARG A 154 -2.63 3.09 -13.24
CA ARG A 154 -1.81 1.90 -13.51
C ARG A 154 -2.16 0.82 -12.52
N ARG A 155 -2.68 -0.29 -13.00
CA ARG A 155 -3.02 -1.45 -12.16
C ARG A 155 -2.93 -2.74 -12.94
N PHE A 156 -2.76 -3.83 -12.22
CA PHE A 156 -2.75 -5.18 -12.76
C PHE A 156 -3.75 -6.03 -11.99
N HIS A 157 -4.62 -6.75 -12.70
CA HIS A 157 -5.43 -7.79 -12.11
C HIS A 157 -4.57 -9.06 -12.02
N ILE A 158 -4.25 -9.46 -10.80
CA ILE A 158 -3.29 -10.54 -10.54
C ILE A 158 -4.00 -11.90 -10.52
N GLY A 159 -5.20 -11.94 -9.90
CA GLY A 159 -5.96 -13.18 -9.75
C GLY A 159 -7.05 -13.07 -8.70
N LYS A 160 -7.28 -14.16 -7.97
CA LYS A 160 -8.27 -14.22 -6.88
C LYS A 160 -7.83 -13.43 -5.65
N ILE A 161 -8.72 -13.34 -4.64
CA ILE A 161 -8.38 -12.80 -3.30
C ILE A 161 -7.19 -13.59 -2.73
N GLY A 162 -6.19 -12.89 -2.19
CA GLY A 162 -4.90 -13.40 -1.74
C GLY A 162 -3.77 -13.16 -2.74
N ASP A 163 -4.06 -13.17 -4.05
CA ASP A 163 -3.02 -13.05 -5.08
C ASP A 163 -2.47 -11.62 -5.20
N GLY A 164 -3.29 -10.61 -4.95
CA GLY A 164 -2.83 -9.22 -4.86
C GLY A 164 -1.78 -9.02 -3.76
N GLY A 165 -2.05 -9.59 -2.59
CA GLY A 165 -1.11 -9.62 -1.45
C GLY A 165 0.17 -10.39 -1.75
N ARG A 166 0.08 -11.58 -2.36
CA ARG A 166 1.25 -12.38 -2.79
C ARG A 166 2.13 -11.61 -3.75
N ALA A 167 1.54 -11.00 -4.77
CA ALA A 167 2.27 -10.15 -5.71
C ALA A 167 2.91 -8.95 -5.01
N LYS A 168 2.21 -8.32 -4.06
CA LYS A 168 2.74 -7.20 -3.28
C LYS A 168 3.96 -7.57 -2.47
N LEU A 169 3.95 -8.72 -1.79
CA LEU A 169 5.11 -9.21 -1.03
C LEU A 169 6.32 -9.47 -1.95
N ALA A 170 6.11 -10.13 -3.08
CA ALA A 170 7.18 -10.39 -4.06
C ALA A 170 7.76 -9.08 -4.63
N VAL A 171 6.90 -8.11 -4.98
CA VAL A 171 7.36 -6.79 -5.45
C VAL A 171 8.13 -6.05 -4.35
N ASN A 172 7.66 -6.10 -3.09
CA ASN A 172 8.34 -5.43 -1.98
C ASN A 172 9.68 -6.08 -1.63
N LEU A 173 9.82 -7.41 -1.81
CA LEU A 173 11.11 -8.11 -1.70
C LEU A 173 12.13 -7.53 -2.68
N ILE A 174 11.78 -7.47 -3.97
CA ILE A 174 12.65 -6.91 -5.02
C ILE A 174 12.97 -5.44 -4.70
N LEU A 175 11.98 -4.65 -4.30
CA LEU A 175 12.13 -3.23 -4.00
C LEU A 175 13.06 -2.99 -2.79
N GLY A 176 12.95 -3.81 -1.75
CA GLY A 176 13.83 -3.77 -0.57
C GLY A 176 15.28 -4.07 -0.96
N LEU A 177 15.52 -5.18 -1.67
CA LEU A 177 16.83 -5.57 -2.12
C LEU A 177 17.48 -4.56 -3.09
N ASN A 178 16.70 -3.93 -3.96
CA ASN A 178 17.20 -2.85 -4.81
C ASN A 178 17.66 -1.61 -3.99
N ARG A 179 17.01 -1.32 -2.85
CA ARG A 179 17.44 -0.23 -1.95
C ARG A 179 18.77 -0.58 -1.29
N LEU A 180 18.89 -1.81 -0.80
CA LEU A 180 20.12 -2.30 -0.19
C LEU A 180 21.27 -2.29 -1.20
N ALA A 181 21.09 -2.90 -2.37
CA ALA A 181 22.09 -2.92 -3.43
C ALA A 181 22.56 -1.52 -3.85
N LEU A 182 21.61 -0.54 -3.95
CA LEU A 182 21.98 0.83 -4.26
C LEU A 182 22.80 1.47 -3.13
N ALA A 183 22.41 1.28 -1.87
CA ALA A 183 23.11 1.84 -0.72
C ALA A 183 24.54 1.30 -0.61
N GLU A 184 24.70 -0.02 -0.74
CA GLU A 184 26.03 -0.66 -0.75
C GLU A 184 26.88 -0.21 -1.93
N GLY A 185 26.30 -0.17 -3.15
CA GLY A 185 26.99 0.27 -4.34
C GLY A 185 27.49 1.71 -4.26
N LEU A 186 26.67 2.64 -3.72
CA LEU A 186 27.07 4.02 -3.49
C LEU A 186 28.19 4.11 -2.44
N ALA A 187 28.06 3.42 -1.32
CA ALA A 187 29.10 3.41 -0.28
C ALA A 187 30.41 2.82 -0.78
N PHE A 188 30.35 1.75 -1.57
CA PHE A 188 31.52 1.13 -2.19
C PHE A 188 32.20 2.06 -3.19
N ALA A 189 31.43 2.72 -4.06
CA ALA A 189 31.97 3.69 -5.02
C ALA A 189 32.66 4.87 -4.32
N GLU A 190 32.06 5.43 -3.27
CA GLU A 190 32.67 6.50 -2.47
C GLU A 190 33.98 6.04 -1.82
N ARG A 191 34.06 4.80 -1.32
CA ARG A 191 35.30 4.22 -0.73
C ARG A 191 36.40 4.03 -1.77
N MET A 192 36.06 3.82 -3.04
CA MET A 192 37.00 3.80 -4.16
C MET A 192 37.40 5.20 -4.66
N GLY A 193 36.89 6.27 -4.03
CA GLY A 193 37.21 7.66 -4.39
C GLY A 193 36.35 8.26 -5.51
N LEU A 194 35.26 7.61 -5.89
CA LEU A 194 34.34 8.15 -6.88
C LEU A 194 33.39 9.17 -6.24
N ASP A 195 33.01 10.18 -7.01
CA ASP A 195 31.96 11.12 -6.61
C ASP A 195 30.58 10.40 -6.62
N GLY A 196 29.87 10.42 -5.50
CA GLY A 196 28.62 9.70 -5.34
C GLY A 196 27.52 10.13 -6.31
N LYS A 197 27.47 11.42 -6.68
CA LYS A 197 26.49 11.94 -7.65
C LYS A 197 26.80 11.46 -9.06
N ALA A 198 28.06 11.59 -9.48
CA ALA A 198 28.50 11.12 -10.79
C ALA A 198 28.33 9.59 -10.91
N PHE A 199 28.65 8.83 -9.85
CA PHE A 199 28.43 7.39 -9.85
C PHE A 199 26.93 7.03 -9.93
N LEU A 200 26.04 7.75 -9.23
CA LEU A 200 24.59 7.53 -9.32
C LEU A 200 24.10 7.72 -10.76
N ASP A 201 24.60 8.73 -11.48
CA ASP A 201 24.22 8.96 -12.88
C ASP A 201 24.71 7.81 -13.80
N VAL A 202 25.91 7.27 -13.55
CA VAL A 202 26.41 6.06 -14.23
C VAL A 202 25.52 4.86 -13.92
N ALA A 203 25.18 4.62 -12.65
CA ALA A 203 24.33 3.51 -12.25
C ALA A 203 22.95 3.57 -12.92
N LYS A 204 22.34 4.76 -13.00
CA LYS A 204 21.07 5.00 -13.69
C LYS A 204 21.14 4.72 -15.19
N GLY A 205 22.25 5.02 -15.83
CA GLY A 205 22.48 4.78 -17.26
C GLY A 205 22.97 3.37 -17.61
N SER A 206 23.15 2.49 -16.62
CA SER A 206 23.72 1.17 -16.80
C SER A 206 22.69 0.04 -16.68
N ALA A 207 23.15 -1.21 -16.86
CA ALA A 207 22.35 -2.41 -16.66
C ALA A 207 21.91 -2.61 -15.18
N ALA A 208 22.50 -1.88 -14.24
CA ALA A 208 22.12 -1.90 -12.82
C ALA A 208 20.87 -1.07 -12.51
N GLN A 209 20.32 -0.33 -13.48
CA GLN A 209 19.23 0.61 -13.31
C GLN A 209 18.03 0.00 -12.58
N SER A 210 17.51 0.75 -11.60
CA SER A 210 16.23 0.46 -10.93
C SER A 210 15.50 1.75 -10.60
N GLN A 211 14.17 1.68 -10.45
CA GLN A 211 13.35 2.84 -10.06
C GLN A 211 13.78 3.43 -8.70
N VAL A 212 14.39 2.63 -7.84
CA VAL A 212 14.93 3.11 -6.54
C VAL A 212 16.00 4.19 -6.74
N MET A 213 16.81 4.09 -7.77
CA MET A 213 17.83 5.10 -8.08
C MET A 213 17.23 6.46 -8.37
N GLU A 214 16.06 6.49 -9.05
CA GLU A 214 15.32 7.73 -9.32
C GLU A 214 14.67 8.31 -8.07
N THR A 215 14.06 7.46 -7.25
CA THR A 215 13.23 7.90 -6.12
C THR A 215 14.01 8.10 -4.83
N LYS A 216 15.17 7.44 -4.65
CA LYS A 216 15.97 7.42 -3.41
C LYS A 216 17.42 7.80 -3.61
N GLY A 217 18.00 7.63 -4.81
CA GLY A 217 19.42 7.79 -5.05
C GLY A 217 19.95 9.16 -4.63
N ALA A 218 19.29 10.25 -5.03
CA ALA A 218 19.71 11.59 -4.67
C ALA A 218 19.70 11.83 -3.14
N LYS A 219 18.71 11.29 -2.43
CA LYS A 219 18.65 11.37 -0.96
C LYS A 219 19.77 10.58 -0.29
N MET A 220 20.09 9.38 -0.80
CA MET A 220 21.20 8.56 -0.29
C MET A 220 22.52 9.28 -0.44
N VAL A 221 22.80 9.83 -1.63
CA VAL A 221 24.02 10.62 -1.90
C VAL A 221 24.10 11.86 -1.01
N ALA A 222 22.98 12.57 -0.82
CA ALA A 222 22.92 13.75 0.04
C ALA A 222 22.86 13.42 1.54
N ARG A 223 22.80 12.13 1.93
CA ARG A 223 22.58 11.68 3.31
C ARG A 223 21.33 12.34 3.94
N ASP A 224 20.29 12.54 3.12
CA ASP A 224 19.01 13.07 3.58
C ASP A 224 18.12 11.92 4.09
N PHE A 225 18.08 11.75 5.39
CA PHE A 225 17.27 10.73 6.08
C PHE A 225 15.87 11.24 6.46
N SER A 226 15.39 12.34 5.88
CA SER A 226 14.04 12.82 6.11
C SER A 226 12.99 11.75 5.71
N PRO A 227 12.04 11.39 6.62
CA PRO A 227 11.14 10.26 6.40
C PRO A 227 10.19 10.48 5.22
N GLN A 228 10.07 9.49 4.35
CA GLN A 228 9.06 9.38 3.28
C GLN A 228 8.08 8.22 3.53
N GLY A 229 8.21 7.54 4.64
CA GLY A 229 7.42 6.41 5.11
C GLY A 229 7.92 5.94 6.47
N TYR A 230 7.15 5.09 7.12
CA TYR A 230 7.53 4.56 8.43
C TYR A 230 8.33 3.27 8.27
N VAL A 231 9.50 3.18 8.92
CA VAL A 231 10.34 1.96 8.95
C VAL A 231 9.55 0.76 9.46
N LYS A 232 8.73 0.94 10.52
CA LYS A 232 7.89 -0.12 11.08
C LYS A 232 6.93 -0.75 10.05
N GLN A 233 6.51 0.01 9.03
CA GLN A 233 5.63 -0.52 7.97
C GLN A 233 6.40 -1.44 7.04
N HIS A 234 7.63 -1.07 6.68
CA HIS A 234 8.50 -1.93 5.88
C HIS A 234 8.90 -3.19 6.65
N LEU A 235 9.26 -3.04 7.93
CA LEU A 235 9.61 -4.18 8.79
C LEU A 235 8.45 -5.18 8.93
N LYS A 236 7.20 -4.69 9.06
CA LYS A 236 6.01 -5.55 9.03
C LYS A 236 5.92 -6.34 7.73
N ASP A 237 6.16 -5.70 6.58
CA ASP A 237 6.13 -6.37 5.28
C ASP A 237 7.25 -7.42 5.17
N VAL A 238 8.44 -7.13 5.69
CA VAL A 238 9.58 -8.06 5.74
C VAL A 238 9.25 -9.30 6.57
N HIS A 239 8.66 -9.14 7.76
CA HIS A 239 8.21 -10.27 8.58
C HIS A 239 7.20 -11.14 7.82
N MET A 240 6.22 -10.53 7.12
CA MET A 240 5.27 -11.30 6.31
C MET A 240 5.96 -12.06 5.17
N MET A 241 7.00 -11.49 4.53
CA MET A 241 7.78 -12.20 3.50
C MET A 241 8.50 -13.42 4.08
N LEU A 242 9.15 -13.26 5.23
CA LEU A 242 9.85 -14.35 5.91
C LEU A 242 8.88 -15.45 6.36
N ASP A 243 7.73 -15.10 6.94
CA ASP A 243 6.69 -16.02 7.36
C ASP A 243 6.13 -16.80 6.16
N GLN A 244 5.87 -16.13 5.04
CA GLN A 244 5.42 -16.79 3.80
C GLN A 244 6.52 -17.68 3.22
N GLY A 245 7.77 -17.23 3.19
CA GLY A 245 8.90 -18.06 2.78
C GLY A 245 8.99 -19.35 3.60
N GLN A 246 8.90 -19.26 4.92
CA GLN A 246 8.92 -20.41 5.81
C GLN A 246 7.75 -21.36 5.55
N ARG A 247 6.51 -20.86 5.41
CA ARG A 247 5.32 -21.68 5.12
C ARG A 247 5.42 -22.42 3.79
N LEU A 248 6.08 -21.81 2.80
CA LEU A 248 6.24 -22.37 1.46
C LEU A 248 7.52 -23.23 1.30
N GLY A 249 8.36 -23.30 2.33
CA GLY A 249 9.68 -23.95 2.22
C GLY A 249 10.64 -23.23 1.27
N GLN A 250 10.45 -21.93 1.06
CA GLN A 250 11.28 -21.09 0.21
C GLN A 250 12.21 -20.22 1.06
N ASP A 251 13.48 -20.48 1.03
CA ASP A 251 14.48 -19.61 1.66
C ASP A 251 14.57 -18.27 0.92
N LEU A 252 14.73 -17.21 1.71
CA LEU A 252 14.93 -15.84 1.23
C LEU A 252 16.28 -15.29 1.77
N PRO A 253 17.43 -15.87 1.34
CA PRO A 253 18.73 -15.58 1.96
C PRO A 253 19.15 -14.13 1.85
N ALA A 254 18.90 -13.47 0.72
CA ALA A 254 19.23 -12.07 0.54
C ALA A 254 18.41 -11.15 1.49
N LEU A 255 17.14 -11.48 1.73
CA LEU A 255 16.30 -10.74 2.70
C LEU A 255 16.77 -10.96 4.14
N LEU A 256 17.25 -12.17 4.49
CA LEU A 256 17.77 -12.46 5.82
C LEU A 256 19.04 -11.67 6.14
N VAL A 257 19.91 -11.42 5.16
CA VAL A 257 21.08 -10.55 5.29
C VAL A 257 20.62 -9.10 5.55
N ASP A 258 19.67 -8.60 4.77
CA ASP A 258 19.09 -7.26 4.94
C ASP A 258 18.56 -7.04 6.36
N VAL A 259 17.83 -8.01 6.92
CA VAL A 259 17.26 -7.92 8.28
C VAL A 259 18.32 -7.99 9.37
N ARG A 260 19.34 -8.86 9.24
CA ARG A 260 20.35 -9.07 10.29
C ARG A 260 21.38 -7.94 10.36
N GLU A 261 21.75 -7.37 9.23
CA GLU A 261 22.84 -6.42 9.11
C GLU A 261 22.38 -4.99 8.75
N GLY A 262 21.30 -4.85 7.97
CA GLY A 262 20.84 -3.57 7.42
C GLY A 262 19.85 -2.82 8.32
N VAL A 263 18.86 -3.49 8.88
CA VAL A 263 17.85 -2.83 9.74
C VAL A 263 18.44 -2.38 11.06
N ALA A 264 19.46 -3.09 11.58
CA ALA A 264 20.18 -2.71 12.80
C ALA A 264 21.06 -1.46 12.61
N GLN A 265 21.35 -1.04 11.38
CA GLN A 265 22.17 0.15 11.07
C GLN A 265 21.36 1.34 10.56
N LEU A 266 20.05 1.15 10.28
CA LEU A 266 19.16 2.19 9.77
C LEU A 266 18.15 2.71 10.82
N VAL A 267 18.31 2.30 12.09
CA VAL A 267 17.54 2.79 13.25
C VAL A 267 18.34 3.83 14.02
#